data_222ba1736c071be34bad7efc1ffc4f9c
#
_entry.id   222ba1736c071be34bad7efc1ffc4f9c
#
_cell.length_a   1.000
_cell.length_b   1.000
_cell.length_c   1.000
_cell.angle_alpha   90.00
_cell.angle_beta   90.00
_cell.angle_gamma   90.00
#
_symmetry.space_group_name_H-M   'P 1'
#
loop_
_entity.id
_entity.type
_entity.pdbx_description
1 polymer ?
#
loop_
_entity_poly.entity_id
_entity_poly.type
_entity_poly.pdbx_seq_one_letter_code
_entity_poly.pdbx_strand_id
1 'polypeptide(L)'
;MKDKPTASSRMLPRYRLMRVIGRAGPHGRLSPFRKTLLFFVLLLLLSVLLAWLDLRPTLRHVRLTILSGASTGNYHATVDRLAAEVARHRGSIRNQATAGSAENVRRLVDARTSCEFQVALMQGGTRVPADSGLELLGRLPQPESLIILGRDLERVRTPLDLSGMRIGIGPVGSGTEQMMRRLLAQVPELQLVVATPTIDQQLDMLVRGELELGAMVIDEGAALLRDAVVRRGLQILDMPEAAALARRLAFARAGSIDTGQIDYVRQLPPRALKVLQMDTLVVGNGCAKNGATVGLLTALSGVFPGFVAHNKGQPNLTGLPMSAVAANFLRDEGPDVLGTYAPWAVDILPLPTWIQLGVALSVLFSAMAIGHRFNLWRIDVHRVKIEHEIPALFHPGVTLGEIADMPPSALHRSPEAHARIDALMSGLEALSERCRRQSLSILVPMGAEMFYRYQESLIAELLYALRLYRERLPPAT
;
A
#
# COMPACT_ATOMS: atom_id res chain seq x y z
N MET A 1 -21.73 23.17 89.44
CA MET A 1 -22.44 22.79 88.23
C MET A 1 -21.98 23.71 87.19
N LYS A 2 -21.21 23.23 86.17
CA LYS A 2 -20.48 23.97 85.24
C LYS A 2 -21.20 23.93 83.90
N ASP A 3 -21.61 25.09 83.43
CA ASP A 3 -22.15 25.22 82.09
C ASP A 3 -21.01 25.37 81.10
N LYS A 4 -20.98 24.53 80.06
CA LYS A 4 -20.12 24.64 78.89
C LYS A 4 -20.80 25.49 77.81
N PRO A 5 -20.13 26.42 77.19
CA PRO A 5 -20.66 27.10 76.00
C PRO A 5 -20.46 26.23 74.77
N THR A 6 -21.53 26.00 74.06
CA THR A 6 -21.58 25.36 72.73
C THR A 6 -21.04 26.28 71.70
N ALA A 7 -19.92 25.87 71.03
CA ALA A 7 -19.39 26.52 69.87
C ALA A 7 -20.26 26.28 68.64
N SER A 8 -20.99 27.29 68.21
CA SER A 8 -21.69 27.35 66.94
C SER A 8 -20.69 27.50 65.82
N SER A 9 -20.40 26.43 65.11
CA SER A 9 -19.63 26.45 63.85
C SER A 9 -20.48 27.11 62.77
N ARG A 10 -20.24 28.40 62.52
CA ARG A 10 -20.77 29.05 61.32
C ARG A 10 -20.02 28.49 60.09
N MET A 11 -20.64 27.55 59.42
CA MET A 11 -20.26 27.14 58.04
C MET A 11 -20.42 28.35 57.11
N LEU A 12 -19.31 28.80 56.60
CA LEU A 12 -19.24 29.81 55.52
C LEU A 12 -20.03 29.35 54.28
N PRO A 13 -20.72 30.25 53.58
CA PRO A 13 -21.59 29.92 52.47
C PRO A 13 -20.80 29.63 51.19
N ARG A 14 -20.10 28.50 51.15
CA ARG A 14 -19.43 28.01 49.97
C ARG A 14 -20.39 27.72 48.79
N TYR A 15 -21.70 27.68 49.03
CA TYR A 15 -22.70 27.29 48.02
C TYR A 15 -23.34 28.45 47.24
N ARG A 16 -23.07 29.73 47.59
CA ARG A 16 -23.65 30.83 46.79
C ARG A 16 -22.84 31.28 45.60
N LEU A 17 -21.52 31.00 45.57
CA LEU A 17 -20.67 31.39 44.42
C LEU A 17 -20.92 30.52 43.18
N MET A 18 -21.30 29.26 43.33
CA MET A 18 -21.57 28.40 42.14
C MET A 18 -22.78 28.84 41.31
N ARG A 19 -23.69 29.69 41.84
CA ARG A 19 -24.86 30.16 41.08
C ARG A 19 -24.61 31.39 40.21
N VAL A 20 -23.52 32.11 40.43
CA VAL A 20 -23.21 33.33 39.64
C VAL A 20 -22.45 32.97 38.34
N ILE A 21 -21.77 31.80 38.30
CA ILE A 21 -21.01 31.38 37.11
C ILE A 21 -21.94 30.89 35.96
N GLY A 22 -23.24 30.67 36.24
CA GLY A 22 -24.22 30.17 35.25
C GLY A 22 -24.80 31.19 34.25
N ARG A 23 -24.45 32.48 34.37
CA ARG A 23 -24.98 33.53 33.49
C ARG A 23 -23.91 34.22 32.66
N ALA A 24 -23.16 33.45 31.87
CA ALA A 24 -22.41 34.03 30.75
C ALA A 24 -23.27 33.96 29.48
N GLY A 25 -23.44 35.11 28.85
CA GLY A 25 -24.37 35.42 27.78
C GLY A 25 -24.39 34.57 26.51
N PRO A 26 -25.30 34.87 25.61
CA PRO A 26 -25.66 34.04 24.46
C PRO A 26 -24.69 34.26 23.28
N HIS A 27 -23.52 33.73 23.34
CA HIS A 27 -22.69 33.57 22.16
C HIS A 27 -22.49 32.09 21.88
N GLY A 28 -23.11 31.66 20.79
CA GLY A 28 -23.25 30.36 20.16
C GLY A 28 -22.11 29.32 20.34
N ARG A 29 -21.85 28.87 21.56
CA ARG A 29 -20.90 27.80 21.85
C ARG A 29 -21.65 26.50 22.08
N LEU A 30 -21.39 25.56 21.21
CA LEU A 30 -21.83 24.17 21.44
C LEU A 30 -21.36 23.75 22.84
N SER A 31 -22.30 23.42 23.73
CA SER A 31 -21.95 22.88 25.03
C SER A 31 -21.07 21.61 24.87
N PRO A 32 -20.21 21.25 25.80
CA PRO A 32 -19.37 20.04 25.70
C PRO A 32 -20.24 18.80 25.40
N PHE A 33 -21.44 18.74 25.94
CA PHE A 33 -22.42 17.69 25.62
C PHE A 33 -22.80 17.67 24.13
N ARG A 34 -23.04 18.82 23.51
CA ARG A 34 -23.37 18.89 22.08
C ARG A 34 -22.17 18.50 21.19
N LYS A 35 -20.94 18.83 21.60
CA LYS A 35 -19.71 18.40 20.87
C LYS A 35 -19.55 16.89 20.96
N THR A 36 -19.75 16.29 22.15
CA THR A 36 -19.70 14.86 22.36
C THR A 36 -20.82 14.15 21.61
N LEU A 37 -22.03 14.69 21.64
CA LEU A 37 -23.17 14.16 20.86
C LEU A 37 -22.87 14.22 19.35
N LEU A 38 -22.35 15.36 18.86
CA LEU A 38 -21.97 15.50 17.45
C LEU A 38 -20.91 14.47 17.02
N PHE A 39 -19.93 14.22 17.88
CA PHE A 39 -18.91 13.20 17.65
C PHE A 39 -19.53 11.80 17.53
N PHE A 40 -20.41 11.42 18.46
CA PHE A 40 -21.08 10.11 18.39
C PHE A 40 -22.04 9.99 17.22
N VAL A 41 -22.74 11.06 16.86
CA VAL A 41 -23.58 11.10 15.65
C VAL A 41 -22.73 10.95 14.38
N LEU A 42 -21.58 11.64 14.32
CA LEU A 42 -20.67 11.51 13.19
C LEU A 42 -20.07 10.09 13.11
N LEU A 43 -19.72 9.50 14.23
CA LEU A 43 -19.22 8.12 14.33
C LEU A 43 -20.30 7.11 13.89
N LEU A 44 -21.54 7.32 14.30
CA LEU A 44 -22.69 6.52 13.90
C LEU A 44 -22.95 6.65 12.38
N LEU A 45 -22.95 7.88 11.85
CA LEU A 45 -23.11 8.12 10.42
C LEU A 45 -21.98 7.47 9.63
N LEU A 46 -20.74 7.56 10.11
CA LEU A 46 -19.60 6.89 9.50
C LEU A 46 -19.77 5.38 9.52
N SER A 47 -20.24 4.81 10.65
CA SER A 47 -20.49 3.37 10.78
C SER A 47 -21.59 2.89 9.84
N VAL A 48 -22.68 3.66 9.70
CA VAL A 48 -23.76 3.39 8.77
C VAL A 48 -23.25 3.50 7.32
N LEU A 49 -22.46 4.53 7.01
CA LEU A 49 -21.85 4.69 5.70
C LEU A 49 -20.92 3.51 5.35
N LEU A 50 -20.09 3.07 6.30
CA LEU A 50 -19.22 1.90 6.14
C LEU A 50 -20.03 0.60 5.97
N ALA A 51 -21.17 0.45 6.65
CA ALA A 51 -22.05 -0.70 6.48
C ALA A 51 -22.77 -0.71 5.12
N TRP A 52 -23.01 0.46 4.54
CA TRP A 52 -23.58 0.63 3.20
C TRP A 52 -22.55 0.47 2.07
N LEU A 53 -21.26 0.67 2.36
CA LEU A 53 -20.20 0.40 1.41
C LEU A 53 -20.13 -1.12 1.17
N ASP A 54 -20.27 -1.54 -0.08
CA ASP A 54 -20.04 -2.92 -0.50
C ASP A 54 -18.55 -3.24 -0.32
N LEU A 55 -18.18 -3.74 0.88
CA LEU A 55 -16.81 -4.09 1.25
C LEU A 55 -16.33 -5.39 0.58
N ARG A 56 -17.07 -5.91 -0.40
CA ARG A 56 -16.58 -7.05 -1.18
C ARG A 56 -15.40 -6.60 -2.03
N PRO A 57 -14.31 -7.35 -2.01
CA PRO A 57 -13.17 -7.02 -2.86
C PRO A 57 -13.60 -7.01 -4.32
N THR A 58 -13.48 -5.87 -4.97
CA THR A 58 -13.83 -5.70 -6.38
C THR A 58 -12.61 -5.29 -7.18
N LEU A 59 -12.53 -5.73 -8.43
CA LEU A 59 -11.48 -5.35 -9.36
C LEU A 59 -11.92 -4.23 -10.33
N ARG A 60 -12.94 -3.44 -9.99
CA ARG A 60 -13.46 -2.34 -10.84
C ARG A 60 -12.39 -1.34 -11.29
N HIS A 61 -11.35 -1.17 -10.49
CA HIS A 61 -10.20 -0.31 -10.76
C HIS A 61 -9.22 -0.93 -11.78
N VAL A 62 -9.31 -2.24 -12.03
CA VAL A 62 -8.51 -2.93 -13.04
C VAL A 62 -9.14 -2.69 -14.40
N ARG A 63 -8.49 -1.82 -15.17
CA ARG A 63 -8.82 -1.55 -16.57
C ARG A 63 -7.53 -1.53 -17.34
N LEU A 64 -7.19 -2.66 -17.95
CA LEU A 64 -5.90 -2.88 -18.59
C LEU A 64 -6.07 -3.43 -20.01
N THR A 65 -5.14 -3.07 -20.89
CA THR A 65 -4.98 -3.75 -22.17
C THR A 65 -3.69 -4.56 -22.12
N ILE A 66 -3.81 -5.87 -22.35
CA ILE A 66 -2.71 -6.83 -22.28
C ILE A 66 -2.40 -7.33 -23.69
N LEU A 67 -1.13 -7.18 -24.10
CA LEU A 67 -0.60 -7.78 -25.32
C LEU A 67 -0.35 -9.27 -25.06
N SER A 68 -0.96 -10.13 -25.86
CA SER A 68 -0.86 -11.58 -25.69
C SER A 68 0.03 -12.24 -26.73
N GLY A 69 -0.54 -12.81 -27.74
CA GLY A 69 0.12 -13.51 -28.83
C GLY A 69 -0.89 -13.77 -29.95
N ALA A 70 -0.59 -14.72 -30.84
CA ALA A 70 -1.52 -15.13 -31.88
C ALA A 70 -2.87 -15.55 -31.27
N SER A 71 -3.97 -15.21 -31.92
CA SER A 71 -5.34 -15.48 -31.42
C SER A 71 -5.62 -16.97 -31.15
N THR A 72 -4.89 -17.86 -31.79
CA THR A 72 -4.95 -19.32 -31.56
C THR A 72 -3.89 -19.80 -30.56
N GLY A 73 -3.06 -18.89 -30.03
CA GLY A 73 -1.93 -19.22 -29.17
C GLY A 73 -2.27 -19.29 -27.69
N ASN A 74 -1.38 -19.95 -26.91
CA ASN A 74 -1.55 -20.14 -25.47
C ASN A 74 -1.59 -18.82 -24.69
N TYR A 75 -0.81 -17.81 -25.07
CA TYR A 75 -0.85 -16.50 -24.42
C TYR A 75 -2.21 -15.82 -24.56
N HIS A 76 -2.84 -15.95 -25.74
CA HIS A 76 -4.16 -15.38 -25.96
C HIS A 76 -5.20 -16.06 -25.04
N ALA A 77 -5.22 -17.38 -25.00
CA ALA A 77 -6.10 -18.15 -24.12
C ALA A 77 -5.84 -17.85 -22.62
N THR A 78 -4.58 -17.60 -22.25
CA THR A 78 -4.19 -17.22 -20.88
C THR A 78 -4.76 -15.85 -20.51
N VAL A 79 -4.63 -14.86 -21.38
CA VAL A 79 -5.18 -13.50 -21.14
C VAL A 79 -6.71 -13.55 -21.13
N ASP A 80 -7.36 -14.39 -21.95
CA ASP A 80 -8.83 -14.56 -21.90
C ASP A 80 -9.30 -15.13 -20.56
N ARG A 81 -8.56 -16.09 -19.99
CA ARG A 81 -8.85 -16.61 -18.64
C ARG A 81 -8.71 -15.51 -17.59
N LEU A 82 -7.67 -14.70 -17.67
CA LEU A 82 -7.47 -13.54 -16.78
C LEU A 82 -8.59 -12.51 -16.95
N ALA A 83 -8.98 -12.22 -18.19
CA ALA A 83 -10.06 -11.28 -18.49
C ALA A 83 -11.40 -11.76 -17.91
N ALA A 84 -11.69 -13.06 -18.04
CA ALA A 84 -12.89 -13.68 -17.47
C ALA A 84 -12.88 -13.61 -15.94
N GLU A 85 -11.73 -13.84 -15.28
CA GLU A 85 -11.59 -13.73 -13.82
C GLU A 85 -11.82 -12.30 -13.35
N VAL A 86 -11.14 -11.34 -13.96
CA VAL A 86 -11.29 -9.92 -13.63
C VAL A 86 -12.71 -9.43 -13.88
N ALA A 87 -13.37 -9.89 -14.95
CA ALA A 87 -14.77 -9.55 -15.25
C ALA A 87 -15.75 -10.09 -14.20
N ARG A 88 -15.52 -11.28 -13.65
CA ARG A 88 -16.31 -11.82 -12.53
C ARG A 88 -16.27 -10.89 -11.30
N HIS A 89 -15.16 -10.18 -11.11
CA HIS A 89 -14.97 -9.18 -10.05
C HIS A 89 -15.19 -7.74 -10.52
N ARG A 90 -15.97 -7.54 -11.62
CA ARG A 90 -16.40 -6.23 -12.15
C ARG A 90 -15.27 -5.36 -12.75
N GLY A 91 -14.09 -5.92 -13.01
CA GLY A 91 -13.00 -5.26 -13.73
C GLY A 91 -13.05 -5.53 -15.23
N SER A 92 -12.05 -5.07 -15.98
CA SER A 92 -11.96 -5.24 -17.43
C SER A 92 -10.52 -5.39 -17.88
N ILE A 93 -10.24 -6.47 -18.60
CA ILE A 93 -8.99 -6.64 -19.34
C ILE A 93 -9.35 -6.77 -20.82
N ARG A 94 -8.69 -5.96 -21.65
CA ARG A 94 -8.75 -6.09 -23.11
C ARG A 94 -7.58 -6.97 -23.55
N ASN A 95 -7.89 -8.10 -24.18
CA ASN A 95 -6.91 -8.98 -24.79
C ASN A 95 -6.57 -8.48 -26.19
N GLN A 96 -5.31 -8.12 -26.43
CA GLN A 96 -4.83 -7.66 -27.73
C GLN A 96 -3.91 -8.70 -28.36
N ALA A 97 -4.38 -9.32 -29.42
CA ALA A 97 -3.58 -10.27 -30.18
C ALA A 97 -2.39 -9.59 -30.88
N THR A 98 -1.26 -10.32 -30.95
CA THR A 98 0.00 -9.89 -31.59
C THR A 98 0.67 -11.09 -32.26
N ALA A 99 1.75 -10.85 -32.98
CA ALA A 99 2.55 -11.93 -33.53
C ALA A 99 3.42 -12.66 -32.49
N GLY A 100 3.50 -12.14 -31.24
CA GLY A 100 4.23 -12.79 -30.14
C GLY A 100 5.18 -11.86 -29.38
N SER A 101 6.11 -12.47 -28.63
CA SER A 101 6.93 -11.79 -27.63
C SER A 101 7.74 -10.61 -28.16
N ALA A 102 8.31 -10.71 -29.35
CA ALA A 102 9.11 -9.61 -29.93
C ALA A 102 8.26 -8.38 -30.25
N GLU A 103 7.06 -8.59 -30.81
CA GLU A 103 6.10 -7.52 -31.06
C GLU A 103 5.60 -6.93 -29.76
N ASN A 104 5.34 -7.77 -28.76
CA ASN A 104 4.89 -7.35 -27.44
C ASN A 104 5.89 -6.38 -26.80
N VAL A 105 7.18 -6.72 -26.79
CA VAL A 105 8.24 -5.84 -26.27
C VAL A 105 8.24 -4.51 -26.99
N ARG A 106 8.27 -4.51 -28.33
CA ARG A 106 8.28 -3.28 -29.12
C ARG A 106 7.07 -2.40 -28.83
N ARG A 107 5.85 -2.95 -28.95
CA ARG A 107 4.61 -2.21 -28.73
C ARG A 107 4.48 -1.71 -27.30
N LEU A 108 4.94 -2.49 -26.30
CA LEU A 108 4.89 -2.09 -24.89
C LEU A 108 5.89 -0.93 -24.60
N VAL A 109 7.06 -0.93 -25.24
CA VAL A 109 8.03 0.18 -25.16
C VAL A 109 7.48 1.43 -25.83
N ASP A 110 6.95 1.29 -27.05
CA ASP A 110 6.38 2.42 -27.82
C ASP A 110 5.18 3.06 -27.10
N ALA A 111 4.41 2.25 -26.37
CA ALA A 111 3.24 2.70 -25.62
C ALA A 111 3.55 3.38 -24.26
N ARG A 112 4.82 3.55 -23.87
CA ARG A 112 5.17 4.17 -22.57
C ARG A 112 4.65 5.60 -22.40
N THR A 113 4.53 6.35 -23.47
CA THR A 113 4.02 7.73 -23.45
C THR A 113 2.52 7.81 -23.65
N SER A 114 1.95 6.93 -24.49
CA SER A 114 0.50 6.90 -24.78
C SER A 114 -0.29 6.10 -23.74
N CYS A 115 0.36 5.17 -23.04
CA CYS A 115 -0.24 4.21 -22.13
C CYS A 115 -1.40 3.40 -22.76
N GLU A 116 -1.38 3.20 -24.08
CA GLU A 116 -2.39 2.40 -24.78
C GLU A 116 -2.35 0.92 -24.35
N PHE A 117 -1.15 0.40 -24.13
CA PHE A 117 -0.90 -0.94 -23.62
C PHE A 117 -0.12 -0.83 -22.31
N GLN A 118 -0.53 -1.58 -21.29
CA GLN A 118 0.08 -1.48 -19.98
C GLN A 118 0.88 -2.72 -19.60
N VAL A 119 0.48 -3.88 -20.12
CA VAL A 119 1.03 -5.19 -19.75
C VAL A 119 1.19 -6.05 -20.99
N ALA A 120 2.18 -6.94 -20.97
CA ALA A 120 2.36 -7.96 -22.00
C ALA A 120 2.77 -9.29 -21.39
N LEU A 121 2.39 -10.39 -22.05
CA LEU A 121 3.01 -11.70 -21.86
C LEU A 121 4.19 -11.83 -22.81
N MET A 122 5.29 -12.37 -22.32
CA MET A 122 6.46 -12.64 -23.15
C MET A 122 7.20 -13.89 -22.67
N GLN A 123 7.84 -14.55 -23.60
CA GLN A 123 8.69 -15.70 -23.33
C GLN A 123 9.99 -15.27 -22.67
N GLY A 124 10.45 -16.01 -21.68
CA GLY A 124 11.78 -15.85 -21.10
C GLY A 124 12.86 -15.93 -22.17
N GLY A 125 13.83 -15.02 -22.10
CA GLY A 125 14.87 -14.92 -23.11
C GLY A 125 14.54 -14.04 -24.31
N THR A 126 13.34 -13.48 -24.42
CA THR A 126 13.05 -12.43 -25.41
C THR A 126 13.98 -11.25 -25.20
N ARG A 127 14.55 -10.73 -26.27
CA ARG A 127 15.49 -9.59 -26.20
C ARG A 127 14.72 -8.33 -25.85
N VAL A 128 15.08 -7.70 -24.70
CA VAL A 128 14.54 -6.44 -24.25
C VAL A 128 15.64 -5.39 -24.28
N PRO A 129 15.42 -4.19 -24.85
CA PRO A 129 16.39 -3.09 -24.80
C PRO A 129 16.70 -2.69 -23.35
N ALA A 130 17.95 -2.36 -23.05
CA ALA A 130 18.39 -2.02 -21.68
C ALA A 130 17.60 -0.85 -21.09
N ASP A 131 17.33 0.19 -21.91
CA ASP A 131 16.62 1.40 -21.49
C ASP A 131 15.12 1.36 -21.79
N SER A 132 14.56 0.16 -21.89
CA SER A 132 13.13 -0.02 -22.22
C SER A 132 12.19 0.54 -21.17
N GLY A 133 12.63 0.63 -19.90
CA GLY A 133 11.78 0.98 -18.76
C GLY A 133 10.67 -0.03 -18.50
N LEU A 134 10.83 -1.25 -19.00
CA LEU A 134 9.94 -2.36 -18.71
C LEU A 134 10.28 -2.99 -17.37
N GLU A 135 9.25 -3.44 -16.65
CA GLU A 135 9.37 -4.04 -15.33
C GLU A 135 8.73 -5.43 -15.30
N LEU A 136 9.35 -6.35 -14.58
CA LEU A 136 8.78 -7.67 -14.32
C LEU A 136 7.69 -7.55 -13.27
N LEU A 137 6.47 -8.01 -13.60
CA LEU A 137 5.35 -8.15 -12.66
C LEU A 137 5.29 -9.56 -12.05
N GLY A 138 5.78 -10.56 -12.75
CA GLY A 138 5.85 -11.94 -12.28
C GLY A 138 6.08 -12.93 -13.42
N ARG A 139 6.14 -14.21 -13.03
CA ARG A 139 6.29 -15.35 -13.94
C ARG A 139 5.13 -16.30 -13.72
N LEU A 140 4.59 -16.86 -14.80
CA LEU A 140 3.55 -17.87 -14.69
C LEU A 140 4.15 -19.17 -14.13
N PRO A 141 3.42 -19.91 -13.27
CA PRO A 141 3.94 -21.13 -12.65
C PRO A 141 4.18 -22.26 -13.66
N GLN A 142 3.41 -22.30 -14.74
CA GLN A 142 3.57 -23.29 -15.80
C GLN A 142 4.70 -22.82 -16.72
N PRO A 143 5.80 -23.59 -16.81
CA PRO A 143 6.85 -23.30 -17.76
C PRO A 143 6.42 -23.62 -19.19
N GLU A 144 7.00 -22.92 -20.14
CA GLU A 144 6.96 -23.32 -21.53
C GLU A 144 8.17 -24.18 -21.84
N SER A 145 7.97 -25.24 -22.59
CA SER A 145 9.03 -26.13 -23.04
C SER A 145 9.35 -25.94 -24.50
N LEU A 146 10.63 -25.94 -24.82
CA LEU A 146 11.07 -26.08 -26.20
C LEU A 146 10.85 -27.53 -26.62
N ILE A 147 9.83 -27.74 -27.43
CA ILE A 147 9.47 -29.03 -28.02
C ILE A 147 9.94 -29.06 -29.44
N ILE A 148 10.75 -30.07 -29.77
CA ILE A 148 11.13 -30.37 -31.15
C ILE A 148 10.40 -31.65 -31.57
N LEU A 149 9.54 -31.50 -32.55
CA LEU A 149 8.72 -32.60 -33.10
C LEU A 149 9.33 -33.16 -34.38
N GLY A 150 9.14 -34.47 -34.61
CA GLY A 150 9.52 -35.15 -35.84
C GLY A 150 8.81 -36.46 -35.96
N ARG A 151 9.01 -37.18 -37.10
CA ARG A 151 8.37 -38.49 -37.34
C ARG A 151 9.24 -39.67 -36.94
N ASP A 152 10.54 -39.64 -37.24
CA ASP A 152 11.49 -40.74 -37.07
C ASP A 152 12.67 -40.30 -36.19
N LEU A 153 12.38 -39.95 -34.95
CA LEU A 153 13.41 -39.44 -34.01
C LEU A 153 14.22 -40.53 -33.35
N GLU A 154 13.82 -41.81 -33.46
CA GLU A 154 14.57 -42.93 -32.88
C GLU A 154 15.99 -43.10 -33.45
N ARG A 155 16.24 -42.57 -34.64
CA ARG A 155 17.54 -42.56 -35.29
C ARG A 155 18.47 -41.48 -34.77
N VAL A 156 17.96 -40.48 -34.08
CA VAL A 156 18.71 -39.38 -33.52
C VAL A 156 19.28 -39.81 -32.16
N ARG A 157 20.57 -39.99 -32.09
CA ARG A 157 21.31 -40.38 -30.89
C ARG A 157 22.17 -39.27 -30.30
N THR A 158 22.64 -38.40 -31.18
CA THR A 158 23.44 -37.25 -30.83
C THR A 158 22.90 -35.98 -31.53
N PRO A 159 23.16 -34.78 -31.03
CA PRO A 159 22.78 -33.53 -31.71
C PRO A 159 23.33 -33.42 -33.15
N LEU A 160 24.47 -34.00 -33.43
CA LEU A 160 25.05 -33.96 -34.76
C LEU A 160 24.24 -34.76 -35.80
N ASP A 161 23.47 -35.77 -35.38
CA ASP A 161 22.58 -36.54 -36.28
C ASP A 161 21.46 -35.68 -36.87
N LEU A 162 21.23 -34.49 -36.31
CA LEU A 162 20.27 -33.50 -36.82
C LEU A 162 20.82 -32.63 -37.93
N SER A 163 22.15 -32.63 -38.18
CA SER A 163 22.80 -31.78 -39.17
C SER A 163 22.28 -32.09 -40.59
N GLY A 164 21.97 -31.06 -41.34
CA GLY A 164 21.39 -31.12 -42.70
C GLY A 164 19.85 -31.31 -42.69
N MET A 165 19.22 -31.56 -41.57
CA MET A 165 17.75 -31.69 -41.53
C MET A 165 17.07 -30.34 -41.68
N ARG A 166 15.88 -30.36 -42.33
CA ARG A 166 15.00 -29.19 -42.48
C ARG A 166 14.16 -29.03 -41.21
N ILE A 167 14.30 -27.86 -40.55
CA ILE A 167 13.57 -27.55 -39.34
C ILE A 167 12.68 -26.32 -39.51
N GLY A 168 11.42 -26.44 -39.14
CA GLY A 168 10.54 -25.29 -38.91
C GLY A 168 10.79 -24.70 -37.52
N ILE A 169 11.01 -23.39 -37.44
CA ILE A 169 11.27 -22.70 -36.16
C ILE A 169 10.18 -21.67 -35.80
N GLY A 170 9.01 -21.78 -36.41
CA GLY A 170 7.91 -20.84 -36.25
C GLY A 170 8.05 -19.56 -37.07
N PRO A 171 7.02 -18.71 -37.09
CA PRO A 171 7.01 -17.50 -37.89
C PRO A 171 8.03 -16.47 -37.41
N VAL A 172 8.50 -15.63 -38.32
CA VAL A 172 9.45 -14.55 -38.02
C VAL A 172 8.92 -13.64 -36.93
N GLY A 173 9.73 -13.33 -35.91
CA GLY A 173 9.37 -12.49 -34.78
C GLY A 173 8.63 -13.26 -33.65
N SER A 174 8.38 -14.56 -33.80
CA SER A 174 7.85 -15.39 -32.72
C SER A 174 8.92 -15.66 -31.64
N GLY A 175 8.46 -16.00 -30.41
CA GLY A 175 9.36 -16.42 -29.34
C GLY A 175 10.13 -17.70 -29.69
N THR A 176 9.50 -18.65 -30.38
CA THR A 176 10.14 -19.89 -30.85
C THR A 176 11.29 -19.59 -31.84
N GLU A 177 11.05 -18.72 -32.81
CA GLU A 177 12.07 -18.33 -33.79
C GLU A 177 13.29 -17.69 -33.10
N GLN A 178 13.06 -16.76 -32.17
CA GLN A 178 14.15 -16.12 -31.44
C GLN A 178 14.93 -17.12 -30.56
N MET A 179 14.21 -18.01 -29.88
CA MET A 179 14.81 -19.07 -29.05
C MET A 179 15.68 -20.00 -29.88
N MET A 180 15.14 -20.49 -30.99
CA MET A 180 15.87 -21.42 -31.87
C MET A 180 17.12 -20.76 -32.47
N ARG A 181 17.05 -19.50 -32.93
CA ARG A 181 18.22 -18.78 -33.42
C ARG A 181 19.30 -18.61 -32.33
N ARG A 182 18.91 -18.34 -31.08
CA ARG A 182 19.84 -18.25 -29.96
C ARG A 182 20.48 -19.60 -29.64
N LEU A 183 19.68 -20.67 -29.66
CA LEU A 183 20.17 -22.03 -29.42
C LEU A 183 21.17 -22.41 -30.50
N LEU A 184 20.85 -22.24 -31.77
CA LEU A 184 21.74 -22.53 -32.90
C LEU A 184 23.03 -21.68 -32.86
N ALA A 185 22.96 -20.47 -32.38
CA ALA A 185 24.16 -19.64 -32.19
C ALA A 185 25.11 -20.15 -31.07
N GLN A 186 24.61 -20.96 -30.14
CA GLN A 186 25.42 -21.60 -29.10
C GLN A 186 26.05 -22.93 -29.57
N VAL A 187 25.55 -23.48 -30.69
CA VAL A 187 26.01 -24.77 -31.25
C VAL A 187 26.24 -24.59 -32.75
N PRO A 188 27.28 -23.85 -33.16
CA PRO A 188 27.53 -23.51 -34.56
C PRO A 188 27.85 -24.74 -35.41
N GLU A 189 28.26 -25.85 -34.83
CA GLU A 189 28.52 -27.12 -35.47
C GLU A 189 27.23 -27.78 -35.98
N LEU A 190 26.07 -27.43 -35.41
CA LEU A 190 24.76 -27.97 -35.79
C LEU A 190 24.19 -27.17 -36.98
N GLN A 191 24.41 -27.67 -38.18
CA GLN A 191 23.94 -27.03 -39.41
C GLN A 191 22.57 -27.56 -39.82
N LEU A 192 21.50 -26.79 -39.50
CA LEU A 192 20.09 -27.08 -39.87
C LEU A 192 19.66 -26.19 -41.02
N VAL A 193 18.79 -26.72 -41.88
CA VAL A 193 18.12 -25.93 -42.94
C VAL A 193 16.85 -25.34 -42.35
N VAL A 194 16.88 -24.04 -42.05
CA VAL A 194 15.85 -23.34 -41.28
C VAL A 194 14.72 -22.83 -42.17
N ALA A 195 13.47 -23.12 -41.80
CA ALA A 195 12.24 -22.55 -42.36
C ALA A 195 11.42 -21.85 -41.27
N THR A 196 10.61 -20.85 -41.65
CA THR A 196 9.81 -20.04 -40.71
C THR A 196 8.31 -20.11 -41.04
N PRO A 197 7.69 -21.31 -41.10
CA PRO A 197 6.24 -21.46 -41.33
C PRO A 197 5.43 -21.01 -40.13
N THR A 198 4.13 -20.79 -40.33
CA THR A 198 3.19 -20.73 -39.20
C THR A 198 3.11 -22.09 -38.51
N ILE A 199 2.63 -22.13 -37.27
CA ILE A 199 2.58 -23.38 -36.49
C ILE A 199 1.73 -24.44 -37.20
N ASP A 200 0.58 -24.08 -37.75
CA ASP A 200 -0.30 -25.03 -38.48
C ASP A 200 0.38 -25.55 -39.74
N GLN A 201 1.00 -24.64 -40.53
CA GLN A 201 1.78 -25.04 -41.70
C GLN A 201 2.94 -25.95 -41.33
N GLN A 202 3.64 -25.68 -40.23
CA GLN A 202 4.72 -26.51 -39.72
C GLN A 202 4.28 -27.93 -39.40
N LEU A 203 3.16 -28.06 -38.69
CA LEU A 203 2.60 -29.38 -38.37
C LEU A 203 2.18 -30.15 -39.62
N ASP A 204 1.57 -29.48 -40.59
CA ASP A 204 1.18 -30.12 -41.86
C ASP A 204 2.40 -30.50 -42.69
N MET A 205 3.43 -29.69 -42.75
CA MET A 205 4.71 -29.98 -43.45
C MET A 205 5.47 -31.15 -42.81
N LEU A 206 5.41 -31.28 -41.45
CA LEU A 206 5.94 -32.46 -40.75
C LEU A 206 5.21 -33.74 -41.16
N VAL A 207 3.88 -33.68 -41.18
CA VAL A 207 3.05 -34.86 -41.58
C VAL A 207 3.33 -35.23 -43.01
N ARG A 208 3.54 -34.28 -43.96
CA ARG A 208 3.87 -34.56 -45.34
C ARG A 208 5.36 -34.92 -45.59
N GLY A 209 6.22 -34.79 -44.57
CA GLY A 209 7.65 -35.04 -44.67
C GLY A 209 8.43 -33.95 -45.44
N GLU A 210 7.85 -32.77 -45.64
CA GLU A 210 8.48 -31.58 -46.16
C GLU A 210 9.46 -30.94 -45.17
N LEU A 211 9.20 -31.14 -43.88
CA LEU A 211 10.11 -30.87 -42.78
C LEU A 211 10.42 -32.15 -42.03
N GLU A 212 11.67 -32.35 -41.64
CA GLU A 212 12.06 -33.43 -40.75
C GLU A 212 11.79 -33.08 -39.28
N LEU A 213 11.96 -31.81 -38.92
CA LEU A 213 11.85 -31.27 -37.56
C LEU A 213 10.95 -30.04 -37.51
N GLY A 214 10.27 -29.86 -36.39
CA GLY A 214 9.51 -28.65 -36.12
C GLY A 214 9.67 -28.25 -34.66
N ALA A 215 10.22 -27.08 -34.41
CA ALA A 215 10.40 -26.54 -33.08
C ALA A 215 9.19 -25.68 -32.69
N MET A 216 8.76 -25.76 -31.44
CA MET A 216 7.79 -24.87 -30.82
C MET A 216 8.10 -24.68 -29.35
N VAL A 217 7.92 -23.47 -28.86
CA VAL A 217 7.92 -23.19 -27.42
C VAL A 217 6.48 -23.09 -26.98
N ILE A 218 6.08 -24.02 -26.12
CA ILE A 218 4.66 -24.21 -25.77
C ILE A 218 4.53 -24.77 -24.36
N ASP A 219 3.40 -24.46 -23.70
CA ASP A 219 2.96 -25.14 -22.49
C ASP A 219 2.76 -26.63 -22.74
N GLU A 220 3.28 -27.49 -21.88
CA GLU A 220 3.21 -28.93 -22.01
C GLU A 220 1.79 -29.49 -21.94
N GLY A 221 0.85 -28.75 -21.34
CA GLY A 221 -0.58 -29.07 -21.30
C GLY A 221 -1.38 -28.55 -22.50
N ALA A 222 -0.75 -27.90 -23.48
CA ALA A 222 -1.45 -27.28 -24.60
C ALA A 222 -2.13 -28.32 -25.50
N ALA A 223 -3.38 -28.04 -25.87
CA ALA A 223 -4.17 -28.91 -26.73
C ALA A 223 -3.49 -29.15 -28.09
N LEU A 224 -2.77 -28.16 -28.60
CA LEU A 224 -2.03 -28.25 -29.86
C LEU A 224 -0.90 -29.29 -29.78
N LEU A 225 -0.14 -29.32 -28.68
CA LEU A 225 0.88 -30.34 -28.48
C LEU A 225 0.29 -31.73 -28.39
N ARG A 226 -0.80 -31.87 -27.67
CA ARG A 226 -1.54 -33.12 -27.57
C ARG A 226 -2.07 -33.59 -28.97
N ASP A 227 -2.60 -32.68 -29.78
CA ASP A 227 -3.05 -32.99 -31.14
C ASP A 227 -1.86 -33.45 -32.01
N ALA A 228 -0.72 -32.77 -31.94
CA ALA A 228 0.47 -33.13 -32.71
C ALA A 228 0.98 -34.53 -32.37
N VAL A 229 1.04 -34.86 -31.07
CA VAL A 229 1.55 -36.17 -30.62
C VAL A 229 0.51 -37.29 -30.78
N VAL A 230 -0.76 -37.08 -30.38
CA VAL A 230 -1.77 -38.13 -30.29
C VAL A 230 -2.47 -38.38 -31.63
N ARG A 231 -2.84 -37.33 -32.35
CA ARG A 231 -3.60 -37.47 -33.60
C ARG A 231 -2.70 -37.51 -34.84
N ARG A 232 -1.62 -36.70 -34.87
CA ARG A 232 -0.75 -36.66 -36.03
C ARG A 232 0.45 -37.63 -35.92
N GLY A 233 0.61 -38.30 -34.75
CA GLY A 233 1.63 -39.31 -34.54
C GLY A 233 3.08 -38.78 -34.51
N LEU A 234 3.27 -37.48 -34.22
CA LEU A 234 4.58 -36.88 -34.14
C LEU A 234 5.25 -37.27 -32.83
N GLN A 235 6.54 -37.53 -32.88
CA GLN A 235 7.37 -37.84 -31.71
C GLN A 235 8.04 -36.55 -31.21
N ILE A 236 8.35 -36.50 -29.90
CA ILE A 236 9.09 -35.43 -29.28
C ILE A 236 10.56 -35.84 -29.17
N LEU A 237 11.45 -34.98 -29.62
CA LEU A 237 12.89 -35.17 -29.49
C LEU A 237 13.32 -35.11 -28.01
N ASP A 238 13.99 -36.14 -27.55
CA ASP A 238 14.67 -36.14 -26.27
C ASP A 238 15.98 -35.33 -26.36
N MET A 239 16.18 -34.43 -25.43
CA MET A 239 17.39 -33.58 -25.35
C MET A 239 18.18 -33.87 -24.06
N PRO A 240 18.89 -35.00 -23.97
CA PRO A 240 19.64 -35.37 -22.76
C PRO A 240 20.65 -34.28 -22.34
N GLU A 241 21.12 -33.46 -23.28
CA GLU A 241 22.03 -32.34 -23.07
C GLU A 241 21.35 -31.06 -22.59
N ALA A 242 20.02 -31.07 -22.33
CA ALA A 242 19.26 -29.90 -21.93
C ALA A 242 19.88 -29.15 -20.73
N ALA A 243 20.47 -29.89 -19.77
CA ALA A 243 21.15 -29.28 -18.63
C ALA A 243 22.43 -28.53 -19.02
N ALA A 244 23.20 -29.03 -20.01
CA ALA A 244 24.38 -28.34 -20.51
C ALA A 244 24.01 -27.10 -21.34
N LEU A 245 22.96 -27.20 -22.15
CA LEU A 245 22.45 -26.06 -22.92
C LEU A 245 21.88 -24.98 -22.02
N ALA A 246 21.15 -25.35 -20.95
CA ALA A 246 20.61 -24.40 -19.97
C ALA A 246 21.69 -23.57 -19.28
N ARG A 247 22.90 -24.13 -19.05
CA ARG A 247 24.02 -23.36 -18.49
C ARG A 247 24.53 -22.26 -19.42
N ARG A 248 24.32 -22.41 -20.73
CA ARG A 248 24.70 -21.41 -21.75
C ARG A 248 23.60 -20.39 -22.01
N LEU A 249 22.36 -20.69 -21.60
CA LEU A 249 21.16 -19.89 -21.82
C LEU A 249 20.56 -19.49 -20.47
N ALA A 250 21.04 -18.38 -19.90
CA ALA A 250 20.69 -17.96 -18.52
C ALA A 250 19.17 -17.88 -18.24
N PHE A 251 18.33 -17.75 -19.28
CA PHE A 251 16.88 -17.67 -19.17
C PHE A 251 16.17 -19.03 -19.31
N ALA A 252 16.91 -20.10 -19.57
CA ALA A 252 16.37 -21.45 -19.73
C ALA A 252 16.85 -22.36 -18.60
N ARG A 253 16.07 -23.37 -18.30
CA ARG A 253 16.42 -24.45 -17.38
C ARG A 253 16.18 -25.83 -18.01
N ALA A 254 16.86 -26.84 -17.50
CA ALA A 254 16.53 -28.23 -17.88
C ALA A 254 15.20 -28.62 -17.20
N GLY A 255 14.33 -29.24 -17.97
CA GLY A 255 13.07 -29.81 -17.52
C GLY A 255 12.88 -31.23 -18.05
N SER A 256 11.73 -31.81 -17.77
CA SER A 256 11.34 -33.12 -18.29
C SER A 256 9.83 -33.15 -18.57
N ILE A 257 9.48 -33.88 -19.62
CA ILE A 257 8.10 -34.33 -19.86
C ILE A 257 8.04 -35.76 -19.36
N ASP A 258 7.16 -36.02 -18.41
CA ASP A 258 7.09 -37.33 -17.77
C ASP A 258 6.37 -38.35 -18.65
N THR A 259 6.61 -39.62 -18.39
CA THR A 259 5.93 -40.74 -19.06
C THR A 259 4.43 -40.60 -18.93
N GLY A 260 3.72 -40.62 -20.06
CA GLY A 260 2.25 -40.52 -20.11
C GLY A 260 1.70 -39.11 -19.86
N GLN A 261 2.56 -38.06 -19.69
CA GLN A 261 2.12 -36.70 -19.36
C GLN A 261 1.23 -36.07 -20.41
N ILE A 262 1.43 -36.37 -21.71
CA ILE A 262 0.61 -35.85 -22.81
C ILE A 262 -0.66 -36.67 -23.00
N ASP A 263 -0.53 -37.99 -22.94
CA ASP A 263 -1.70 -38.92 -22.96
C ASP A 263 -1.45 -40.08 -22.00
N TYR A 264 -2.13 -40.04 -20.86
CA TYR A 264 -1.98 -41.06 -19.81
C TYR A 264 -2.44 -42.45 -20.26
N VAL A 265 -3.49 -42.51 -21.05
CA VAL A 265 -4.09 -43.81 -21.51
C VAL A 265 -3.17 -44.52 -22.51
N ARG A 266 -2.59 -43.74 -23.43
CA ARG A 266 -1.65 -44.24 -24.44
C ARG A 266 -0.22 -44.26 -23.98
N GLN A 267 0.04 -43.79 -22.77
CA GLN A 267 1.36 -43.61 -22.18
C GLN A 267 2.31 -42.83 -23.11
N LEU A 268 1.87 -41.65 -23.58
CA LEU A 268 2.68 -40.79 -24.43
C LEU A 268 3.21 -39.60 -23.64
N PRO A 269 4.53 -39.33 -23.68
CA PRO A 269 5.58 -40.16 -24.25
C PRO A 269 5.79 -41.45 -23.47
N PRO A 270 6.36 -42.51 -24.10
CA PRO A 270 6.52 -43.83 -23.46
C PRO A 270 7.64 -43.84 -22.39
N ARG A 271 8.47 -42.83 -22.33
CA ARG A 271 9.50 -42.59 -21.33
C ARG A 271 9.63 -41.12 -21.06
N ALA A 272 10.20 -40.77 -19.92
CA ALA A 272 10.49 -39.36 -19.62
C ALA A 272 11.51 -38.77 -20.62
N LEU A 273 11.21 -37.57 -21.14
CA LEU A 273 12.03 -36.86 -22.12
C LEU A 273 12.61 -35.60 -21.47
N LYS A 274 13.88 -35.31 -21.73
CA LYS A 274 14.53 -34.08 -21.30
C LYS A 274 14.24 -32.97 -22.31
N VAL A 275 13.91 -31.79 -21.79
CA VAL A 275 13.58 -30.60 -22.60
C VAL A 275 14.19 -29.35 -21.98
N LEU A 276 14.31 -28.27 -22.79
CA LEU A 276 14.58 -26.96 -22.24
C LEU A 276 13.29 -26.26 -21.86
N GLN A 277 13.22 -25.74 -20.66
CA GLN A 277 12.09 -24.99 -20.14
C GLN A 277 12.44 -23.52 -19.93
N MET A 278 11.48 -22.66 -20.09
CA MET A 278 11.59 -21.23 -19.84
C MET A 278 10.31 -20.70 -19.24
N ASP A 279 10.41 -19.56 -18.56
CA ASP A 279 9.26 -18.95 -17.90
C ASP A 279 8.48 -18.07 -18.89
N THR A 280 7.17 -18.05 -18.73
CA THR A 280 6.33 -17.00 -19.31
C THR A 280 6.33 -15.80 -18.36
N LEU A 281 6.80 -14.65 -18.83
CA LEU A 281 6.92 -13.43 -18.06
C LEU A 281 5.69 -12.56 -18.24
N VAL A 282 5.23 -11.98 -17.15
CA VAL A 282 4.24 -10.90 -17.13
C VAL A 282 5.00 -9.59 -16.94
N VAL A 283 4.96 -8.71 -17.93
CA VAL A 283 5.79 -7.50 -17.98
C VAL A 283 4.92 -6.26 -18.11
N GLY A 284 5.23 -5.23 -17.34
CA GLY A 284 4.58 -3.92 -17.38
C GLY A 284 5.52 -2.82 -17.91
N ASN A 285 4.96 -1.70 -18.34
CA ASN A 285 5.70 -0.51 -18.77
C ASN A 285 5.57 0.69 -17.82
N GLY A 286 5.08 0.47 -16.60
CA GLY A 286 4.84 1.50 -15.59
C GLY A 286 3.58 2.36 -15.81
N CYS A 287 2.83 2.14 -16.90
CA CYS A 287 1.59 2.88 -17.17
C CYS A 287 0.39 2.43 -16.33
N ALA A 288 0.40 1.20 -15.83
CA ALA A 288 -0.66 0.73 -14.95
C ALA A 288 -0.55 1.42 -13.59
N LYS A 289 -1.68 1.89 -13.05
CA LYS A 289 -1.74 2.41 -11.69
C LYS A 289 -1.42 1.29 -10.69
N ASN A 290 -0.86 1.65 -9.55
CA ASN A 290 -0.45 0.68 -8.52
C ASN A 290 -1.61 -0.24 -8.10
N GLY A 291 -2.80 0.33 -7.85
CA GLY A 291 -3.99 -0.44 -7.51
C GLY A 291 -4.39 -1.42 -8.62
N ALA A 292 -4.32 -1.00 -9.89
CA ALA A 292 -4.62 -1.88 -11.02
C ALA A 292 -3.59 -3.01 -11.17
N THR A 293 -2.31 -2.74 -10.88
CA THR A 293 -1.25 -3.75 -10.86
C THR A 293 -1.48 -4.77 -9.75
N VAL A 294 -1.80 -4.31 -8.52
CA VAL A 294 -2.17 -5.22 -7.40
C VAL A 294 -3.37 -6.08 -7.78
N GLY A 295 -4.41 -5.48 -8.38
CA GLY A 295 -5.58 -6.23 -8.84
C GLY A 295 -5.27 -7.26 -9.92
N LEU A 296 -4.36 -6.96 -10.85
CA LEU A 296 -3.88 -7.92 -11.85
C LEU A 296 -3.13 -9.09 -11.19
N LEU A 297 -2.23 -8.80 -10.25
CA LEU A 297 -1.49 -9.84 -9.50
C LEU A 297 -2.42 -10.72 -8.67
N THR A 298 -3.47 -10.13 -8.10
CA THR A 298 -4.54 -10.87 -7.39
C THR A 298 -5.26 -11.80 -8.35
N ALA A 299 -5.63 -11.34 -9.54
CA ALA A 299 -6.28 -12.17 -10.56
C ALA A 299 -5.33 -13.29 -11.06
N LEU A 300 -4.04 -12.99 -11.25
CA LEU A 300 -3.02 -13.99 -11.60
C LEU A 300 -2.92 -15.08 -10.53
N SER A 301 -2.93 -14.69 -9.25
CA SER A 301 -2.90 -15.65 -8.14
C SER A 301 -4.16 -16.50 -8.06
N GLY A 302 -5.31 -15.96 -8.45
CA GLY A 302 -6.58 -16.68 -8.52
C GLY A 302 -6.66 -17.68 -9.70
N VAL A 303 -6.15 -17.28 -10.87
CA VAL A 303 -6.17 -18.12 -12.09
C VAL A 303 -5.06 -19.17 -12.07
N PHE A 304 -3.91 -18.85 -11.47
CA PHE A 304 -2.74 -19.72 -11.43
C PHE A 304 -2.37 -20.05 -9.98
N PRO A 305 -2.89 -21.14 -9.41
CA PRO A 305 -2.48 -21.62 -8.09
C PRO A 305 -0.96 -21.78 -8.01
N GLY A 306 -0.36 -21.26 -6.94
CA GLY A 306 1.10 -21.25 -6.78
C GLY A 306 1.83 -20.07 -7.42
N PHE A 307 1.15 -19.12 -8.05
CA PHE A 307 1.80 -17.94 -8.66
C PHE A 307 2.73 -17.21 -7.68
N VAL A 308 2.27 -16.95 -6.45
CA VAL A 308 3.06 -16.30 -5.41
C VAL A 308 4.25 -17.16 -5.01
N ALA A 309 4.02 -18.44 -4.71
CA ALA A 309 5.07 -19.37 -4.30
C ALA A 309 6.14 -19.54 -5.38
N HIS A 310 5.73 -19.60 -6.66
CA HIS A 310 6.65 -19.72 -7.79
C HIS A 310 7.55 -18.50 -7.96
N ASN A 311 7.06 -17.30 -7.63
CA ASN A 311 7.81 -16.06 -7.78
C ASN A 311 8.65 -15.69 -6.54
N LYS A 312 8.28 -16.22 -5.36
CA LYS A 312 8.94 -15.92 -4.08
C LYS A 312 10.31 -16.61 -4.01
N GLY A 313 11.35 -15.83 -3.74
CA GLY A 313 12.70 -16.36 -3.51
C GLY A 313 13.45 -16.88 -4.75
N GLN A 314 12.87 -16.79 -5.93
CA GLN A 314 13.60 -17.16 -7.16
C GLN A 314 14.47 -16.01 -7.67
N PRO A 315 15.71 -16.29 -8.10
CA PRO A 315 16.59 -15.29 -8.68
C PRO A 315 15.96 -14.72 -9.95
N ASN A 316 16.07 -13.41 -10.12
CA ASN A 316 15.58 -12.74 -11.31
C ASN A 316 16.63 -12.83 -12.43
N LEU A 317 16.54 -13.86 -13.25
CA LEU A 317 17.42 -14.09 -14.39
C LEU A 317 16.97 -13.41 -15.68
N THR A 318 15.89 -12.61 -15.64
CA THR A 318 15.28 -12.03 -16.83
C THR A 318 16.00 -10.79 -17.36
N GLY A 319 16.84 -10.16 -16.53
CA GLY A 319 17.46 -8.87 -16.84
C GLY A 319 16.51 -7.67 -16.71
N LEU A 320 15.23 -7.90 -16.37
CA LEU A 320 14.24 -6.85 -16.10
C LEU A 320 14.21 -6.52 -14.61
N PRO A 321 14.12 -5.25 -14.20
CA PRO A 321 13.88 -4.91 -12.79
C PRO A 321 12.49 -5.42 -12.37
N MET A 322 12.39 -5.95 -11.16
CA MET A 322 11.09 -6.28 -10.57
C MET A 322 10.36 -4.99 -10.23
N SER A 323 9.09 -4.88 -10.61
CA SER A 323 8.23 -3.78 -10.18
C SER A 323 8.14 -3.71 -8.66
N ALA A 324 8.26 -2.51 -8.09
CA ALA A 324 8.15 -2.32 -6.64
C ALA A 324 6.81 -2.81 -6.08
N VAL A 325 5.72 -2.62 -6.83
CA VAL A 325 4.38 -3.10 -6.49
C VAL A 325 4.34 -4.62 -6.45
N ALA A 326 4.91 -5.27 -7.48
CA ALA A 326 4.97 -6.72 -7.58
C ALA A 326 5.86 -7.30 -6.47
N ALA A 327 7.02 -6.69 -6.18
CA ALA A 327 7.91 -7.12 -5.10
C ALA A 327 7.22 -7.08 -3.73
N ASN A 328 6.45 -6.03 -3.45
CA ASN A 328 5.67 -5.92 -2.21
C ASN A 328 4.57 -6.99 -2.16
N PHE A 329 3.78 -7.14 -3.23
CA PHE A 329 2.72 -8.14 -3.32
C PHE A 329 3.25 -9.57 -3.08
N LEU A 330 4.39 -9.93 -3.68
CA LEU A 330 5.01 -11.25 -3.53
C LEU A 330 5.60 -11.46 -2.14
N ARG A 331 6.19 -10.42 -1.54
CA ARG A 331 6.72 -10.48 -0.17
C ARG A 331 5.59 -10.71 0.84
N ASP A 332 4.48 -9.99 0.69
CA ASP A 332 3.35 -9.99 1.60
C ASP A 332 2.36 -11.12 1.29
N GLU A 333 2.68 -11.98 0.30
CA GLU A 333 1.90 -13.14 -0.17
C GLU A 333 0.48 -12.81 -0.66
N GLY A 334 0.26 -11.57 -1.08
CA GLY A 334 -1.03 -11.12 -1.60
C GLY A 334 -1.22 -9.62 -1.50
N PRO A 335 -2.44 -9.13 -1.78
CA PRO A 335 -2.77 -7.73 -1.64
C PRO A 335 -2.84 -7.34 -0.16
N ASP A 336 -2.32 -6.17 0.18
CA ASP A 336 -2.55 -5.55 1.49
C ASP A 336 -4.02 -5.09 1.65
N VAL A 337 -4.38 -4.65 2.87
CA VAL A 337 -5.74 -4.20 3.19
C VAL A 337 -6.15 -3.00 2.31
N LEU A 338 -5.22 -2.07 2.04
CA LEU A 338 -5.50 -0.92 1.17
C LEU A 338 -5.68 -1.38 -0.28
N GLY A 339 -4.81 -2.27 -0.78
CA GLY A 339 -4.93 -2.84 -2.12
C GLY A 339 -6.26 -3.57 -2.34
N THR A 340 -6.78 -4.20 -1.29
CA THR A 340 -8.04 -4.95 -1.35
C THR A 340 -9.27 -4.05 -1.30
N TYR A 341 -9.32 -3.09 -0.36
CA TYR A 341 -10.54 -2.32 -0.06
C TYR A 341 -10.50 -0.85 -0.49
N ALA A 342 -9.31 -0.30 -0.66
CA ALA A 342 -9.10 1.09 -1.03
C ALA A 342 -7.98 1.25 -2.08
N PRO A 343 -8.07 0.60 -3.26
CA PRO A 343 -7.01 0.62 -4.28
C PRO A 343 -6.62 2.04 -4.72
N TRP A 344 -7.55 3.01 -4.67
CA TRP A 344 -7.27 4.42 -4.92
C TRP A 344 -6.27 5.02 -3.92
N ALA A 345 -6.24 4.52 -2.69
CA ALA A 345 -5.29 5.00 -1.67
C ALA A 345 -3.86 4.50 -1.96
N VAL A 346 -3.73 3.30 -2.55
CA VAL A 346 -2.44 2.76 -3.01
C VAL A 346 -1.90 3.55 -4.21
N ASP A 347 -2.81 4.08 -5.06
CA ASP A 347 -2.42 4.94 -6.18
C ASP A 347 -1.85 6.29 -5.73
N ILE A 348 -2.28 6.80 -4.56
CA ILE A 348 -1.79 8.05 -3.97
C ILE A 348 -0.48 7.82 -3.24
N LEU A 349 -0.47 6.88 -2.28
CA LEU A 349 0.68 6.57 -1.45
C LEU A 349 0.68 5.08 -1.09
N PRO A 350 1.86 4.42 -1.04
CA PRO A 350 1.97 3.04 -0.57
C PRO A 350 1.65 2.93 0.94
N LEU A 351 1.17 1.77 1.38
CA LEU A 351 0.77 1.52 2.77
C LEU A 351 1.83 1.94 3.82
N PRO A 352 3.13 1.66 3.65
CA PRO A 352 4.14 2.10 4.62
C PRO A 352 4.15 3.62 4.82
N THR A 353 3.93 4.41 3.76
CA THR A 353 3.88 5.87 3.84
C THR A 353 2.64 6.35 4.59
N TRP A 354 1.48 5.70 4.43
CA TRP A 354 0.28 5.97 5.22
C TRP A 354 0.51 5.74 6.71
N ILE A 355 1.21 4.64 7.07
CA ILE A 355 1.57 4.33 8.46
C ILE A 355 2.52 5.41 9.00
N GLN A 356 3.56 5.79 8.25
CA GLN A 356 4.50 6.85 8.65
C GLN A 356 3.78 8.19 8.86
N LEU A 357 2.85 8.55 7.99
CA LEU A 357 2.03 9.77 8.14
C LEU A 357 1.18 9.70 9.42
N GLY A 358 0.55 8.55 9.70
CA GLY A 358 -0.22 8.34 10.92
C GLY A 358 0.64 8.48 12.18
N VAL A 359 1.84 7.91 12.18
CA VAL A 359 2.81 8.06 13.29
C VAL A 359 3.25 9.52 13.43
N ALA A 360 3.60 10.21 12.34
CA ALA A 360 3.99 11.62 12.38
C ALA A 360 2.88 12.50 12.93
N LEU A 361 1.63 12.31 12.53
CA LEU A 361 0.47 13.00 13.07
C LEU A 361 0.28 12.71 14.56
N SER A 362 0.42 11.45 14.98
CA SER A 362 0.34 11.06 16.40
C SER A 362 1.40 11.77 17.25
N VAL A 363 2.63 11.83 16.77
CA VAL A 363 3.74 12.56 17.43
C VAL A 363 3.42 14.06 17.51
N LEU A 364 2.91 14.66 16.43
CA LEU A 364 2.51 16.06 16.40
C LEU A 364 1.41 16.35 17.43
N PHE A 365 0.36 15.55 17.48
CA PHE A 365 -0.71 15.69 18.49
C PHE A 365 -0.20 15.51 19.91
N SER A 366 0.72 14.57 20.14
CA SER A 366 1.35 14.38 21.45
C SER A 366 2.18 15.59 21.85
N ALA A 367 2.99 16.15 20.93
CA ALA A 367 3.78 17.36 21.17
C ALA A 367 2.88 18.58 21.48
N MET A 368 1.75 18.72 20.77
CA MET A 368 0.76 19.78 21.07
C MET A 368 0.16 19.58 22.48
N ALA A 369 -0.18 18.36 22.87
CA ALA A 369 -0.71 18.06 24.20
C ALA A 369 0.31 18.39 25.31
N ILE A 370 1.58 18.07 25.10
CA ILE A 370 2.69 18.43 26.02
C ILE A 370 2.83 19.96 26.10
N GLY A 371 2.79 20.65 24.95
CA GLY A 371 2.84 22.11 24.90
C GLY A 371 1.72 22.77 25.71
N HIS A 372 0.50 22.22 25.63
CA HIS A 372 -0.63 22.70 26.45
C HIS A 372 -0.43 22.46 27.96
N ARG A 373 0.04 21.28 28.36
CA ARG A 373 0.35 21.00 29.75
C ARG A 373 1.41 21.95 30.30
N PHE A 374 2.46 22.20 29.51
CA PHE A 374 3.50 23.15 29.88
C PHE A 374 2.97 24.58 30.02
N ASN A 375 2.12 25.03 29.12
CA ASN A 375 1.50 26.35 29.18
C ASN A 375 0.58 26.51 30.40
N LEU A 376 -0.23 25.48 30.73
CA LEU A 376 -1.05 25.44 31.95
C LEU A 376 -0.19 25.49 33.20
N TRP A 377 0.86 24.68 33.27
CA TRP A 377 1.80 24.70 34.36
C TRP A 377 2.44 26.11 34.55
N ARG A 378 2.82 26.73 33.45
CA ARG A 378 3.40 28.09 33.47
C ARG A 378 2.41 29.15 33.99
N ILE A 379 1.13 29.04 33.61
CA ILE A 379 0.07 29.92 34.12
C ILE A 379 -0.13 29.68 35.62
N ASP A 380 -0.20 28.41 36.05
CA ASP A 380 -0.36 28.04 37.44
C ASP A 380 0.78 28.57 38.34
N VAL A 381 2.03 28.34 37.90
CA VAL A 381 3.21 28.86 38.61
C VAL A 381 3.17 30.40 38.79
N HIS A 382 2.77 31.12 37.73
CA HIS A 382 2.65 32.59 37.83
C HIS A 382 1.50 33.01 38.74
N ARG A 383 0.36 32.32 38.68
CA ARG A 383 -0.76 32.58 39.57
C ARG A 383 -0.35 32.35 41.05
N VAL A 384 0.25 31.19 41.35
CA VAL A 384 0.70 30.84 42.68
C VAL A 384 1.74 31.85 43.21
N LYS A 385 2.67 32.33 42.36
CA LYS A 385 3.62 33.37 42.73
C LYS A 385 2.90 34.64 43.17
N ILE A 386 1.93 35.13 42.40
CA ILE A 386 1.15 36.32 42.75
C ILE A 386 0.33 36.06 44.02
N GLU A 387 -0.27 34.85 44.14
CA GLU A 387 -1.02 34.44 45.31
C GLU A 387 -0.19 34.49 46.59
N HIS A 388 1.09 34.10 46.55
CA HIS A 388 2.01 34.20 47.67
C HIS A 388 2.49 35.64 47.97
N GLU A 389 2.49 36.52 46.96
CA GLU A 389 2.85 37.93 47.17
C GLU A 389 1.74 38.74 47.84
N ILE A 390 0.46 38.32 47.73
CA ILE A 390 -0.68 39.05 48.31
C ILE A 390 -0.61 39.10 49.84
N PRO A 391 -0.38 38.01 50.61
CA PRO A 391 -0.27 38.06 52.05
C PRO A 391 0.91 38.91 52.54
N ALA A 392 1.98 39.02 51.74
CA ALA A 392 3.14 39.83 52.11
C ALA A 392 2.84 41.34 52.16
N LEU A 393 1.71 41.78 51.61
CA LEU A 393 1.24 43.18 51.73
C LEU A 393 0.63 43.48 53.12
N PHE A 394 0.35 42.42 53.91
CA PHE A 394 -0.27 42.44 55.21
C PHE A 394 0.72 41.99 56.29
N HIS A 395 0.27 41.88 57.53
CA HIS A 395 1.15 41.36 58.56
C HIS A 395 1.50 39.87 58.37
N PRO A 396 2.70 39.44 58.83
CA PRO A 396 3.05 38.04 58.77
C PRO A 396 2.02 37.13 59.49
N GLY A 397 1.59 36.05 58.82
CA GLY A 397 0.62 35.08 59.36
C GLY A 397 -0.80 35.24 58.88
N VAL A 398 -1.08 36.25 58.04
CA VAL A 398 -2.41 36.43 57.43
C VAL A 398 -2.59 35.47 56.28
N THR A 399 -3.74 34.81 56.24
CA THR A 399 -4.11 33.94 55.10
C THR A 399 -4.96 34.69 54.07
N LEU A 400 -4.95 34.22 52.83
CA LEU A 400 -5.79 34.78 51.76
C LEU A 400 -7.28 34.83 52.08
N GLY A 401 -7.81 33.89 52.88
CA GLY A 401 -9.20 33.88 53.32
C GLY A 401 -9.56 34.98 54.30
N GLU A 402 -8.59 35.49 55.06
CA GLU A 402 -8.80 36.52 56.08
C GLU A 402 -8.69 37.93 55.46
N ILE A 403 -8.07 38.08 54.31
CA ILE A 403 -7.84 39.40 53.64
C ILE A 403 -9.16 40.12 53.34
N ALA A 404 -10.21 39.39 52.91
CA ALA A 404 -11.51 39.98 52.59
C ALA A 404 -12.19 40.65 53.78
N ASP A 405 -11.95 40.15 54.99
CA ASP A 405 -12.58 40.62 56.24
C ASP A 405 -11.68 41.57 57.04
N MET A 406 -10.44 41.81 56.58
CA MET A 406 -9.51 42.69 57.28
C MET A 406 -9.85 44.16 57.16
N PRO A 407 -9.65 44.96 58.21
CA PRO A 407 -9.79 46.43 58.11
C PRO A 407 -8.66 47.05 57.27
N PRO A 408 -8.92 48.17 56.56
CA PRO A 408 -7.89 48.85 55.76
C PRO A 408 -6.64 49.26 56.54
N SER A 409 -6.77 49.43 57.86
CA SER A 409 -5.66 49.76 58.80
C SER A 409 -4.65 48.61 58.96
N ALA A 410 -5.01 47.38 58.55
CA ALA A 410 -4.14 46.19 58.65
C ALA A 410 -3.07 46.18 57.53
N LEU A 411 -3.22 47.01 56.50
CA LEU A 411 -2.24 47.14 55.45
C LEU A 411 -0.95 47.84 55.96
N HIS A 412 0.19 47.31 55.61
CA HIS A 412 1.43 48.03 55.85
C HIS A 412 1.36 49.41 55.16
N ARG A 413 1.42 50.48 55.90
CA ARG A 413 1.35 51.86 55.40
C ARG A 413 2.65 52.22 54.69
N SER A 414 2.95 51.62 53.60
CA SER A 414 3.97 52.00 52.66
C SER A 414 3.36 52.79 51.53
N PRO A 415 3.85 53.91 51.06
CA PRO A 415 3.37 54.63 49.90
C PRO A 415 3.40 53.74 48.62
N GLU A 416 4.18 52.66 48.67
CA GLU A 416 4.31 51.69 47.59
C GLU A 416 3.20 50.62 47.60
N ALA A 417 2.42 50.50 48.69
CA ALA A 417 1.41 49.44 48.82
C ALA A 417 0.30 49.52 47.77
N HIS A 418 -0.16 50.71 47.42
CA HIS A 418 -1.17 50.93 46.36
C HIS A 418 -0.62 50.55 44.98
N ALA A 419 0.61 51.04 44.67
CA ALA A 419 1.25 50.72 43.40
C ALA A 419 1.45 49.18 43.24
N ARG A 420 1.78 48.52 44.36
CA ARG A 420 2.00 47.07 44.37
C ARG A 420 0.70 46.26 44.20
N ILE A 421 -0.41 46.70 44.82
CA ILE A 421 -1.72 46.11 44.59
C ILE A 421 -2.15 46.27 43.12
N ASP A 422 -1.99 47.44 42.54
CA ASP A 422 -2.32 47.68 41.13
C ASP A 422 -1.46 46.84 40.21
N ALA A 423 -0.18 46.65 40.50
CA ALA A 423 0.69 45.76 39.73
C ALA A 423 0.26 44.30 39.81
N LEU A 424 -0.12 43.79 41.00
CA LEU A 424 -0.61 42.41 41.17
C LEU A 424 -1.95 42.22 40.47
N MET A 425 -2.86 43.18 40.55
CA MET A 425 -4.14 43.15 39.80
C MET A 425 -3.92 43.11 38.27
N SER A 426 -3.05 43.96 37.75
CA SER A 426 -2.68 43.97 36.34
C SER A 426 -2.07 42.65 35.89
N GLY A 427 -1.18 42.05 36.72
CA GLY A 427 -0.62 40.73 36.46
C GLY A 427 -1.67 39.62 36.41
N LEU A 428 -2.65 39.59 37.31
CA LEU A 428 -3.75 38.64 37.32
C LEU A 428 -4.70 38.86 36.11
N GLU A 429 -4.98 40.11 35.74
CA GLU A 429 -5.79 40.41 34.56
C GLU A 429 -5.13 39.92 33.27
N ALA A 430 -3.82 40.09 33.13
CA ALA A 430 -3.05 39.57 32.02
C ALA A 430 -3.07 38.04 31.97
N LEU A 431 -3.00 37.34 33.12
CA LEU A 431 -3.12 35.88 33.19
C LEU A 431 -4.54 35.42 32.84
N SER A 432 -5.58 36.09 33.32
CA SER A 432 -6.99 35.81 33.00
C SER A 432 -7.24 35.91 31.47
N GLU A 433 -6.77 36.98 30.87
CA GLU A 433 -6.91 37.17 29.41
C GLU A 433 -6.16 36.07 28.63
N ARG A 434 -4.99 35.64 29.13
CA ARG A 434 -4.24 34.53 28.55
C ARG A 434 -4.97 33.23 28.65
N CYS A 435 -5.59 32.90 29.80
CA CYS A 435 -6.47 31.73 29.97
C CYS A 435 -7.64 31.79 29.00
N ARG A 436 -8.31 32.92 28.88
CA ARG A 436 -9.44 33.16 28.00
C ARG A 436 -9.08 32.91 26.53
N ARG A 437 -7.98 33.49 26.04
CA ARG A 437 -7.48 33.30 24.68
C ARG A 437 -7.18 31.82 24.41
N GLN A 438 -6.53 31.13 25.34
CA GLN A 438 -6.21 29.71 25.18
C GLN A 438 -7.48 28.84 25.19
N SER A 439 -8.44 29.08 26.07
CA SER A 439 -9.71 28.34 26.11
C SER A 439 -10.53 28.45 24.83
N LEU A 440 -10.29 29.46 24.01
CA LEU A 440 -10.96 29.72 22.73
C LEU A 440 -10.20 29.16 21.53
N SER A 441 -8.96 28.75 21.69
CA SER A 441 -8.12 28.28 20.60
C SER A 441 -8.64 26.92 20.07
N ILE A 442 -8.71 26.80 18.73
CA ILE A 442 -9.06 25.57 18.04
C ILE A 442 -7.96 24.50 18.26
N LEU A 443 -6.74 24.91 18.53
CA LEU A 443 -5.60 24.05 18.73
C LEU A 443 -5.59 23.37 20.12
N VAL A 444 -6.48 23.77 21.03
CA VAL A 444 -6.59 23.15 22.36
C VAL A 444 -7.34 21.81 22.23
N PRO A 445 -6.75 20.70 22.65
CA PRO A 445 -7.40 19.39 22.62
C PRO A 445 -8.74 19.42 23.39
N MET A 446 -9.71 18.65 22.94
CA MET A 446 -11.01 18.52 23.60
C MET A 446 -10.83 18.11 25.07
N GLY A 447 -11.45 18.87 25.97
CA GLY A 447 -11.35 18.68 27.43
C GLY A 447 -10.24 19.50 28.09
N ALA A 448 -9.18 19.90 27.42
CA ALA A 448 -8.14 20.76 28.01
C ALA A 448 -8.63 22.21 28.24
N GLU A 449 -9.66 22.66 27.54
CA GLU A 449 -10.33 23.96 27.77
C GLU A 449 -10.90 24.10 29.18
N MET A 450 -11.30 22.98 29.82
CA MET A 450 -11.81 23.00 31.20
C MET A 450 -10.73 23.43 32.19
N PHE A 451 -9.48 23.03 32.00
CA PHE A 451 -8.38 23.42 32.87
C PHE A 451 -8.07 24.90 32.76
N TYR A 452 -8.13 25.50 31.57
CA TYR A 452 -7.96 26.95 31.39
C TYR A 452 -9.10 27.74 32.07
N ARG A 453 -10.34 27.26 31.99
CA ARG A 453 -11.49 27.87 32.67
C ARG A 453 -11.38 27.74 34.19
N TYR A 454 -10.85 26.60 34.68
CA TYR A 454 -10.60 26.42 36.08
C TYR A 454 -9.55 27.43 36.59
N GLN A 455 -8.45 27.61 35.89
CA GLN A 455 -7.45 28.65 36.23
C GLN A 455 -8.06 30.06 36.15
N GLU A 456 -8.90 30.34 35.17
CA GLU A 456 -9.60 31.64 35.04
C GLU A 456 -10.50 31.89 36.25
N SER A 457 -11.21 30.87 36.77
CA SER A 457 -12.04 31.02 37.98
C SER A 457 -11.22 31.30 39.24
N LEU A 458 -10.08 30.63 39.43
CA LEU A 458 -9.17 30.88 40.54
C LEU A 458 -8.58 32.31 40.49
N ILE A 459 -8.18 32.77 39.30
CA ILE A 459 -7.70 34.13 39.08
C ILE A 459 -8.80 35.16 39.36
N ALA A 460 -10.05 34.89 38.94
CA ALA A 460 -11.16 35.78 39.19
C ALA A 460 -11.48 35.94 40.68
N GLU A 461 -11.35 34.88 41.49
CA GLU A 461 -11.50 34.96 42.97
C GLU A 461 -10.44 35.89 43.59
N LEU A 462 -9.20 35.74 43.17
CA LEU A 462 -8.10 36.60 43.64
C LEU A 462 -8.29 38.09 43.25
N LEU A 463 -8.70 38.32 42.00
CA LEU A 463 -9.03 39.66 41.51
C LEU A 463 -10.18 40.30 42.28
N TYR A 464 -11.21 39.51 42.56
CA TYR A 464 -12.37 39.98 43.33
C TYR A 464 -11.96 40.41 44.76
N ALA A 465 -11.17 39.57 45.45
CA ALA A 465 -10.64 39.92 46.76
C ALA A 465 -9.79 41.20 46.76
N LEU A 466 -8.88 41.32 45.79
CA LEU A 466 -8.02 42.51 45.68
C LEU A 466 -8.81 43.78 45.32
N ARG A 467 -9.83 43.70 44.45
CA ARG A 467 -10.70 44.84 44.09
C ARG A 467 -11.51 45.33 45.29
N LEU A 468 -12.13 44.38 46.02
CA LEU A 468 -12.90 44.68 47.21
C LEU A 468 -12.04 45.37 48.29
N TYR A 469 -10.80 44.91 48.38
CA TYR A 469 -9.85 45.50 49.34
C TYR A 469 -9.39 46.90 48.89
N ARG A 470 -9.08 47.09 47.61
CA ARG A 470 -8.72 48.37 47.00
C ARG A 470 -9.80 49.45 47.18
N GLU A 471 -11.08 49.07 47.02
CA GLU A 471 -12.20 49.98 47.19
C GLU A 471 -12.38 50.49 48.65
N ARG A 472 -11.86 49.76 49.62
CA ARG A 472 -11.90 50.11 51.05
C ARG A 472 -10.68 50.94 51.51
N LEU A 473 -9.65 51.05 50.63
CA LEU A 473 -8.48 51.87 50.96
C LEU A 473 -8.84 53.35 50.81
N PRO A 474 -8.37 54.22 51.74
CA PRO A 474 -8.49 55.67 51.57
C PRO A 474 -7.66 56.11 50.36
N PRO A 475 -8.09 57.17 49.65
CA PRO A 475 -7.32 57.71 48.54
C PRO A 475 -5.87 58.01 48.97
N ALA A 476 -4.92 57.68 48.09
CA ALA A 476 -3.49 58.03 48.35
C ALA A 476 -3.38 59.53 48.41
N THR A 477 -3.11 60.02 49.58
CA THR A 477 -2.78 61.46 49.86
C THR A 477 -1.37 61.80 49.45
#